data_e69b51b14ac568cfb6df0a2f3056b702
#
_entry.id   e69b51b14ac568cfb6df0a2f3056b702
#
_cell.length_a   1.000
_cell.length_b   1.000
_cell.length_c   1.000
_cell.angle_alpha   90.00
_cell.angle_beta   90.00
_cell.angle_gamma   90.00
#
_symmetry.space_group_name_H-M   'P 1'
#
loop_
_entity.id
_entity.type
_entity.pdbx_description
1 polymer ?
#
loop_
_entity_poly.entity_id
_entity_poly.type
_entity_poly.pdbx_seq_one_letter_code
_entity_poly.pdbx_strand_id
1 'polypeptide(L)'
;MLYSEFTELYEKLASTTKKLEKVDIIAGFLPKLKVNEELIYLLRGRVFPDYDVRELGISTQLVIKSLSVASGYSISDVSSKFKSIGDLGDVAVELLKKKKQNSLFSKKLTAQHIIDSLRKIASTIGDGAVDKKVAIVSELLIESNSREACYVVRTLLSDLRIGVADAVLLSSINKN
;
A
#
# COMPACT_ATOMS: atom_id res chain seq x y z
N MET A 1 11.79 -9.77 3.19
CA MET A 1 10.50 -10.15 2.61
C MET A 1 10.17 -9.20 1.47
N LEU A 2 9.71 -9.72 0.36
CA LEU A 2 9.28 -8.91 -0.78
C LEU A 2 7.89 -8.33 -0.51
N TYR A 3 7.62 -7.12 -1.03
CA TYR A 3 6.29 -6.52 -0.90
C TYR A 3 5.24 -7.26 -1.72
N SER A 4 5.63 -7.91 -2.82
CA SER A 4 4.76 -8.79 -3.60
C SER A 4 4.12 -9.90 -2.76
N GLU A 5 4.80 -10.41 -1.73
CA GLU A 5 4.24 -11.43 -0.83
C GLU A 5 3.07 -10.86 0.01
N PHE A 6 3.15 -9.58 0.40
CA PHE A 6 2.02 -8.88 1.04
C PHE A 6 0.87 -8.63 0.07
N THR A 7 1.17 -8.23 -1.15
CA THR A 7 0.09 -7.97 -2.12
C THR A 7 -0.66 -9.25 -2.49
N GLU A 8 0.03 -10.39 -2.59
CA GLU A 8 -0.62 -11.70 -2.76
C GLU A 8 -1.49 -12.08 -1.56
N LEU A 9 -1.03 -11.79 -0.34
CA LEU A 9 -1.83 -11.98 0.87
C LEU A 9 -3.10 -11.11 0.82
N TYR A 10 -2.94 -9.82 0.51
CA TYR A 10 -4.07 -8.90 0.44
C TYR A 10 -5.11 -9.33 -0.60
N GLU A 11 -4.70 -9.82 -1.75
CA GLU A 11 -5.61 -10.33 -2.77
C GLU A 11 -6.38 -11.58 -2.28
N LYS A 12 -5.69 -12.50 -1.63
CA LYS A 12 -6.35 -13.66 -1.02
C LYS A 12 -7.38 -13.24 0.03
N LEU A 13 -7.06 -12.26 0.87
CA LEU A 13 -7.98 -11.74 1.88
C LEU A 13 -9.17 -11.00 1.26
N ALA A 14 -8.96 -10.26 0.18
CA ALA A 14 -10.01 -9.55 -0.54
C ALA A 14 -10.94 -10.51 -1.31
N SER A 15 -10.45 -11.69 -1.72
CA SER A 15 -11.22 -12.66 -2.51
C SER A 15 -12.27 -13.44 -1.72
N THR A 16 -12.26 -13.38 -0.40
CA THR A 16 -13.24 -14.07 0.46
C THR A 16 -13.92 -13.11 1.44
N THR A 17 -15.18 -13.36 1.74
CA THR A 17 -15.94 -12.67 2.79
C THR A 17 -16.00 -13.47 4.09
N LYS A 18 -15.57 -14.74 4.07
CA LYS A 18 -15.69 -15.66 5.19
C LYS A 18 -14.60 -15.40 6.24
N LYS A 19 -15.03 -15.06 7.45
CA LYS A 19 -14.13 -14.71 8.56
C LYS A 19 -13.11 -15.82 8.87
N LEU A 20 -13.55 -17.09 8.93
CA LEU A 20 -12.66 -18.22 9.25
C LEU A 20 -11.61 -18.44 8.18
N GLU A 21 -11.96 -18.32 6.90
CA GLU A 21 -10.98 -18.40 5.81
C GLU A 21 -9.92 -17.32 5.92
N LYS A 22 -10.31 -16.08 6.27
CA LYS A 22 -9.35 -14.99 6.51
C LYS A 22 -8.41 -15.30 7.67
N VAL A 23 -8.93 -15.87 8.76
CA VAL A 23 -8.12 -16.32 9.91
C VAL A 23 -7.07 -17.33 9.44
N ASP A 24 -7.46 -18.33 8.64
CA ASP A 24 -6.56 -19.37 8.16
C ASP A 24 -5.49 -18.81 7.21
N ILE A 25 -5.88 -17.90 6.31
CA ILE A 25 -4.96 -17.23 5.39
C ILE A 25 -3.89 -16.44 6.16
N ILE A 26 -4.30 -15.67 7.17
CA ILE A 26 -3.36 -14.87 7.98
C ILE A 26 -2.49 -15.78 8.85
N ALA A 27 -3.09 -16.77 9.55
CA ALA A 27 -2.35 -17.71 10.37
C ALA A 27 -1.24 -18.43 9.56
N GLY A 28 -1.54 -18.86 8.34
CA GLY A 28 -0.54 -19.45 7.45
C GLY A 28 0.55 -18.48 6.96
N PHE A 29 0.30 -17.17 7.04
CA PHE A 29 1.28 -16.14 6.64
C PHE A 29 2.17 -15.68 7.79
N LEU A 30 1.66 -15.64 9.03
CA LEU A 30 2.38 -15.14 10.21
C LEU A 30 3.78 -15.74 10.42
N PRO A 31 4.02 -17.05 10.23
CA PRO A 31 5.36 -17.62 10.39
C PRO A 31 6.42 -16.99 9.48
N LYS A 32 6.01 -16.45 8.32
CA LYS A 32 6.93 -15.78 7.39
C LYS A 32 7.43 -14.43 7.92
N LEU A 33 6.70 -13.81 8.85
CA LEU A 33 7.04 -12.50 9.41
C LEU A 33 8.18 -12.55 10.44
N LYS A 34 8.55 -13.74 10.92
CA LYS A 34 9.66 -13.96 11.86
C LYS A 34 9.65 -13.02 13.08
N VAL A 35 8.48 -12.80 13.69
CA VAL A 35 8.28 -11.91 14.86
C VAL A 35 8.75 -10.45 14.60
N ASN A 36 8.62 -9.98 13.39
CA ASN A 36 8.88 -8.58 13.06
C ASN A 36 7.58 -7.76 13.23
N GLU A 37 7.49 -6.99 14.32
CA GLU A 37 6.31 -6.17 14.65
C GLU A 37 5.93 -5.20 13.53
N GLU A 38 6.91 -4.60 12.85
CA GLU A 38 6.68 -3.64 11.77
C GLU A 38 5.91 -4.29 10.59
N LEU A 39 6.24 -5.54 10.28
CA LEU A 39 5.53 -6.30 9.25
C LEU A 39 4.10 -6.67 9.70
N ILE A 40 3.87 -6.84 11.00
CA ILE A 40 2.51 -7.07 11.55
C ILE A 40 1.66 -5.81 11.40
N TYR A 41 2.21 -4.61 11.65
CA TYR A 41 1.47 -3.37 11.36
C TYR A 41 1.12 -3.23 9.88
N LEU A 42 2.05 -3.63 8.99
CA LEU A 42 1.80 -3.57 7.55
C LEU A 42 0.64 -4.49 7.13
N LEU A 43 0.40 -5.63 7.81
CA LEU A 43 -0.79 -6.46 7.58
C LEU A 43 -2.12 -5.68 7.69
N ARG A 44 -2.13 -4.64 8.52
CA ARG A 44 -3.27 -3.74 8.74
C ARG A 44 -3.22 -2.50 7.85
N GLY A 45 -2.25 -2.41 6.93
CA GLY A 45 -2.00 -1.20 6.14
C GLY A 45 -1.50 -0.04 6.98
N ARG A 46 -0.80 -0.32 8.08
CA ARG A 46 -0.23 0.68 8.97
C ARG A 46 1.29 0.50 9.07
N VAL A 47 1.98 1.54 9.53
CA VAL A 47 3.43 1.53 9.77
C VAL A 47 3.80 1.99 11.17
N PHE A 48 2.79 2.33 11.95
CA PHE A 48 2.90 2.71 13.35
C PHE A 48 1.93 1.88 14.20
N PRO A 49 2.25 1.66 15.49
CA PRO A 49 1.33 1.06 16.45
C PRO A 49 0.13 1.98 16.72
N ASP A 50 -0.96 1.41 17.26
CA ASP A 50 -2.23 2.13 17.46
C ASP A 50 -2.13 3.30 18.47
N TYR A 51 -1.16 3.26 19.39
CA TYR A 51 -0.91 4.35 20.33
C TYR A 51 -0.10 5.51 19.74
N ASP A 52 0.45 5.35 18.55
CA ASP A 52 1.23 6.37 17.86
C ASP A 52 0.28 7.31 17.10
N VAL A 53 0.31 8.58 17.44
CA VAL A 53 -0.56 9.61 16.87
C VAL A 53 -0.11 10.12 15.51
N ARG A 54 1.03 9.64 14.99
CA ARG A 54 1.54 10.07 13.70
C ARG A 54 0.67 9.53 12.58
N GLU A 55 0.28 10.41 11.69
CA GLU A 55 -0.46 10.09 10.48
C GLU A 55 0.41 10.31 9.23
N LEU A 56 0.11 9.61 8.15
CA LEU A 56 0.80 9.83 6.87
C LEU A 56 0.52 11.23 6.32
N GLY A 57 -0.65 11.78 6.64
CA GLY A 57 -1.08 13.11 6.18
C GLY A 57 -1.13 13.15 4.64
N ILE A 58 -1.68 12.12 4.02
CA ILE A 58 -1.83 11.97 2.57
C ILE A 58 -3.29 12.16 2.20
N SER A 59 -3.56 13.14 1.35
CA SER A 59 -4.89 13.35 0.78
C SER A 59 -5.06 12.64 -0.56
N THR A 60 -6.32 12.40 -0.95
CA THR A 60 -6.69 11.92 -2.27
C THR A 60 -6.04 12.73 -3.40
N GLN A 61 -6.00 14.07 -3.27
CA GLN A 61 -5.40 14.96 -4.26
C GLN A 61 -3.87 14.76 -4.37
N LEU A 62 -3.20 14.51 -3.25
CA LEU A 62 -1.78 14.23 -3.26
C LEU A 62 -1.49 12.91 -3.99
N VAL A 63 -2.30 11.88 -3.76
CA VAL A 63 -2.17 10.59 -4.48
C VAL A 63 -2.42 10.78 -5.98
N ILE A 64 -3.45 11.56 -6.37
CA ILE A 64 -3.71 11.88 -7.79
C ILE A 64 -2.51 12.57 -8.43
N LYS A 65 -1.92 13.57 -7.75
CA LYS A 65 -0.71 14.27 -8.23
C LYS A 65 0.47 13.29 -8.37
N SER A 66 0.65 12.40 -7.41
CA SER A 66 1.72 11.40 -7.46
C SER A 66 1.52 10.37 -8.57
N LEU A 67 0.29 9.92 -8.81
CA LEU A 67 -0.06 9.03 -9.92
C LEU A 67 0.17 9.72 -11.27
N SER A 68 -0.16 11.00 -11.39
CA SER A 68 0.12 11.81 -12.59
C SER A 68 1.64 11.81 -12.89
N VAL A 69 2.46 12.11 -11.89
CA VAL A 69 3.94 12.09 -12.04
C VAL A 69 4.44 10.70 -12.40
N ALA A 70 3.97 9.65 -11.69
CA ALA A 70 4.45 8.29 -11.86
C ALA A 70 4.06 7.66 -13.20
N SER A 71 2.88 8.01 -13.73
CA SER A 71 2.31 7.42 -14.94
C SER A 71 2.53 8.24 -16.21
N GLY A 72 2.81 9.56 -16.05
CA GLY A 72 2.90 10.51 -17.17
C GLY A 72 1.55 11.01 -17.68
N TYR A 73 0.43 10.62 -17.08
CA TYR A 73 -0.90 11.14 -17.41
C TYR A 73 -1.14 12.49 -16.74
N SER A 74 -1.98 13.33 -17.33
CA SER A 74 -2.36 14.61 -16.70
C SER A 74 -3.16 14.39 -15.41
N ILE A 75 -3.13 15.35 -14.49
CA ILE A 75 -3.95 15.33 -13.25
C ILE A 75 -5.44 15.21 -13.59
N SER A 76 -5.89 15.85 -14.67
CA SER A 76 -7.30 15.79 -15.13
C SER A 76 -7.68 14.39 -15.60
N ASP A 77 -6.78 13.67 -16.30
CA ASP A 77 -7.02 12.31 -16.75
C ASP A 77 -7.09 11.35 -15.58
N VAL A 78 -6.16 11.46 -14.62
CA VAL A 78 -6.17 10.63 -13.39
C VAL A 78 -7.45 10.90 -12.59
N SER A 79 -7.85 12.17 -12.44
CA SER A 79 -9.07 12.54 -11.73
C SER A 79 -10.34 12.03 -12.43
N SER A 80 -10.39 12.07 -13.75
CA SER A 80 -11.51 11.54 -14.53
C SER A 80 -11.62 10.02 -14.39
N LYS A 81 -10.51 9.30 -14.43
CA LYS A 81 -10.46 7.86 -14.16
C LYS A 81 -10.90 7.54 -12.74
N PHE A 82 -10.46 8.31 -11.75
CA PHE A 82 -10.89 8.11 -10.37
C PHE A 82 -12.41 8.30 -10.21
N LYS A 83 -13.00 9.33 -10.84
CA LYS A 83 -14.45 9.52 -10.84
C LYS A 83 -15.21 8.35 -11.46
N SER A 84 -14.65 7.74 -12.49
CA SER A 84 -15.26 6.59 -13.20
C SER A 84 -15.12 5.29 -12.43
N ILE A 85 -13.95 5.02 -11.83
CA ILE A 85 -13.61 3.73 -11.18
C ILE A 85 -13.98 3.73 -9.69
N GLY A 86 -13.85 4.87 -9.01
CA GLY A 86 -14.16 5.02 -7.58
C GLY A 86 -13.09 4.52 -6.61
N ASP A 87 -11.96 3.99 -7.12
CA ASP A 87 -10.84 3.50 -6.32
C ASP A 87 -9.50 3.90 -6.94
N LEU A 88 -8.68 4.65 -6.20
CA LEU A 88 -7.37 5.09 -6.70
C LEU A 88 -6.34 3.95 -6.81
N GLY A 89 -6.50 2.87 -6.04
CA GLY A 89 -5.68 1.68 -6.20
C GLY A 89 -5.92 1.01 -7.55
N ASP A 90 -7.19 0.88 -7.96
CA ASP A 90 -7.55 0.32 -9.27
C ASP A 90 -7.15 1.27 -10.42
N VAL A 91 -7.23 2.59 -10.20
CA VAL A 91 -6.67 3.59 -11.13
C VAL A 91 -5.17 3.38 -11.30
N ALA A 92 -4.43 3.16 -10.20
CA ALA A 92 -2.99 2.88 -10.27
C ALA A 92 -2.70 1.62 -11.11
N VAL A 93 -3.48 0.56 -10.93
CA VAL A 93 -3.37 -0.66 -11.75
C VAL A 93 -3.53 -0.34 -13.22
N GLU A 94 -4.56 0.41 -13.59
CA GLU A 94 -4.84 0.72 -14.99
C GLU A 94 -3.75 1.58 -15.63
N LEU A 95 -3.32 2.64 -14.93
CA LEU A 95 -2.33 3.58 -15.45
C LEU A 95 -0.93 2.97 -15.54
N LEU A 96 -0.56 2.10 -14.60
CA LEU A 96 0.79 1.55 -14.51
C LEU A 96 0.96 0.21 -15.24
N LYS A 97 -0.14 -0.46 -15.64
CA LYS A 97 -0.07 -1.66 -16.50
C LYS A 97 0.68 -1.43 -17.82
N LYS A 98 0.60 -0.22 -18.36
CA LYS A 98 1.24 0.15 -19.64
C LYS A 98 2.73 0.46 -19.50
N LYS A 99 3.27 0.54 -18.30
CA LYS A 99 4.71 0.65 -18.08
C LYS A 99 5.41 -0.65 -18.44
N LYS A 100 5.66 -0.86 -19.72
CA LYS A 100 6.56 -1.89 -20.24
C LYS A 100 8.05 -1.60 -20.02
N GLN A 101 8.38 -0.67 -19.16
CA GLN A 101 9.74 -0.50 -18.72
C GLN A 101 10.02 -1.50 -17.60
N ASN A 102 10.28 -2.74 -18.00
CA ASN A 102 11.21 -3.57 -17.25
C ASN A 102 12.55 -2.82 -17.25
N SER A 103 12.76 -1.99 -16.25
CA SER A 103 14.09 -1.52 -15.93
C SER A 103 14.93 -2.79 -15.75
N LEU A 104 15.96 -2.96 -16.57
CA LEU A 104 16.94 -4.06 -16.46
C LEU A 104 17.59 -4.11 -15.07
N PHE A 105 17.31 -3.14 -14.20
CA PHE A 105 17.79 -2.96 -12.84
C PHE A 105 16.68 -2.71 -11.82
N SER A 106 15.44 -3.16 -12.04
CA SER A 106 14.39 -3.00 -11.03
C SER A 106 14.74 -3.82 -9.78
N LYS A 107 15.21 -3.13 -8.73
CA LYS A 107 15.28 -3.72 -7.39
C LYS A 107 13.88 -4.18 -7.03
N LYS A 108 13.76 -5.45 -6.61
CA LYS A 108 12.49 -5.96 -6.10
C LYS A 108 12.10 -5.15 -4.87
N LEU A 109 10.89 -4.62 -4.87
CA LEU A 109 10.36 -3.80 -3.78
C LEU A 109 10.23 -4.66 -2.51
N THR A 110 10.83 -4.23 -1.41
CA THR A 110 10.75 -4.94 -0.13
C THR A 110 9.71 -4.31 0.79
N ALA A 111 9.11 -5.11 1.68
CA ALA A 111 8.18 -4.62 2.69
C ALA A 111 8.84 -3.59 3.61
N GLN A 112 10.14 -3.77 3.95
CA GLN A 112 10.89 -2.79 4.74
C GLN A 112 11.01 -1.45 4.03
N HIS A 113 11.32 -1.44 2.73
CA HIS A 113 11.40 -0.19 1.97
C HIS A 113 10.06 0.56 1.93
N ILE A 114 8.95 -0.16 1.84
CA ILE A 114 7.60 0.43 1.98
C ILE A 114 7.43 1.08 3.34
N ILE A 115 7.73 0.36 4.43
CA ILE A 115 7.61 0.87 5.80
C ILE A 115 8.45 2.13 6.00
N ASP A 116 9.71 2.10 5.59
CA ASP A 116 10.65 3.21 5.75
C ASP A 116 10.18 4.44 4.96
N SER A 117 9.70 4.24 3.74
CA SER A 117 9.17 5.33 2.90
C SER A 117 7.88 5.92 3.47
N LEU A 118 6.96 5.10 3.98
CA LEU A 118 5.74 5.59 4.63
C LEU A 118 6.05 6.36 5.92
N ARG A 119 7.01 5.90 6.71
CA ARG A 119 7.49 6.64 7.89
C ARG A 119 8.16 7.96 7.53
N LYS A 120 8.94 7.98 6.46
CA LYS A 120 9.54 9.20 5.92
C LYS A 120 8.45 10.18 5.48
N ILE A 121 7.37 9.72 4.84
CA ILE A 121 6.22 10.54 4.49
C ILE A 121 5.60 11.16 5.75
N ALA A 122 5.35 10.37 6.80
CA ALA A 122 4.76 10.85 8.06
C ALA A 122 5.65 11.90 8.76
N SER A 123 6.97 11.76 8.70
CA SER A 123 7.92 12.71 9.28
C SER A 123 8.17 13.96 8.40
N THR A 124 7.67 13.98 7.17
CA THR A 124 7.83 15.12 6.26
C THR A 124 6.78 16.18 6.58
N ILE A 125 7.19 17.25 7.29
CA ILE A 125 6.35 18.36 7.75
C ILE A 125 7.00 19.70 7.39
N GLY A 126 6.24 20.79 7.47
CA GLY A 126 6.70 22.15 7.22
C GLY A 126 6.66 22.56 5.76
N ASP A 127 7.41 23.61 5.41
CA ASP A 127 7.41 24.20 4.08
C ASP A 127 7.93 23.24 3.01
N GLY A 128 7.19 23.15 1.91
CA GLY A 128 7.50 22.24 0.81
C GLY A 128 7.21 20.74 1.11
N ALA A 129 6.57 20.42 2.25
CA ALA A 129 6.27 19.04 2.61
C ALA A 129 5.39 18.33 1.57
N VAL A 130 4.44 19.05 0.96
CA VAL A 130 3.56 18.48 -0.07
C VAL A 130 4.35 17.97 -1.26
N ASP A 131 5.27 18.78 -1.81
CA ASP A 131 6.06 18.38 -2.98
C ASP A 131 7.05 17.27 -2.64
N LYS A 132 7.64 17.28 -1.44
CA LYS A 132 8.48 16.19 -0.94
C LYS A 132 7.68 14.87 -0.79
N LYS A 133 6.48 14.93 -0.24
CA LYS A 133 5.59 13.77 -0.15
C LYS A 133 5.21 13.24 -1.53
N VAL A 134 4.85 14.13 -2.47
CA VAL A 134 4.57 13.75 -3.86
C VAL A 134 5.77 13.03 -4.47
N ALA A 135 6.98 13.53 -4.27
CA ALA A 135 8.19 12.90 -4.80
C ALA A 135 8.37 11.49 -4.25
N ILE A 136 8.28 11.30 -2.92
CA ILE A 136 8.43 9.97 -2.28
C ILE A 136 7.36 9.00 -2.77
N VAL A 137 6.09 9.43 -2.83
CA VAL A 137 4.99 8.57 -3.30
C VAL A 137 5.16 8.22 -4.77
N SER A 138 5.56 9.18 -5.62
CA SER A 138 5.80 8.94 -7.04
C SER A 138 6.94 7.93 -7.25
N GLU A 139 8.03 8.03 -6.48
CA GLU A 139 9.15 7.08 -6.51
C GLU A 139 8.68 5.66 -6.18
N LEU A 140 7.93 5.49 -5.07
CA LEU A 140 7.33 4.19 -4.72
C LEU A 140 6.46 3.61 -5.83
N LEU A 141 5.63 4.44 -6.45
CA LEU A 141 4.75 4.02 -7.55
C LEU A 141 5.54 3.67 -8.82
N ILE A 142 6.67 4.33 -9.05
CA ILE A 142 7.57 4.04 -10.16
C ILE A 142 8.28 2.69 -9.95
N GLU A 143 8.71 2.39 -8.75
CA GLU A 143 9.36 1.13 -8.38
C GLU A 143 8.40 -0.06 -8.31
N SER A 144 7.12 0.20 -8.04
CA SER A 144 6.08 -0.82 -7.90
C SER A 144 5.66 -1.42 -9.26
N ASN A 145 5.34 -2.72 -9.27
CA ASN A 145 4.49 -3.26 -10.32
C ASN A 145 3.04 -2.76 -10.12
N SER A 146 2.17 -3.00 -11.11
CA SER A 146 0.79 -2.48 -11.07
C SER A 146 -0.03 -2.96 -9.86
N ARG A 147 0.19 -4.19 -9.41
CA ARG A 147 -0.47 -4.78 -8.24
C ARG A 147 0.07 -4.19 -6.94
N GLU A 148 1.38 -4.06 -6.82
CA GLU A 148 2.04 -3.41 -5.69
C GLU A 148 1.60 -1.95 -5.56
N ALA A 149 1.53 -1.22 -6.67
CA ALA A 149 1.07 0.17 -6.70
C ALA A 149 -0.37 0.32 -6.20
N CYS A 150 -1.26 -0.63 -6.51
CA CYS A 150 -2.62 -0.67 -5.98
C CYS A 150 -2.62 -0.63 -4.45
N TYR A 151 -1.86 -1.53 -3.84
CA TYR A 151 -1.84 -1.64 -2.37
C TYR A 151 -1.01 -0.56 -1.70
N VAL A 152 0.01 -0.01 -2.35
CA VAL A 152 0.69 1.21 -1.90
C VAL A 152 -0.31 2.36 -1.79
N VAL A 153 -1.10 2.61 -2.84
CA VAL A 153 -2.13 3.66 -2.85
C VAL A 153 -3.18 3.43 -1.76
N ARG A 154 -3.68 2.20 -1.63
CA ARG A 154 -4.67 1.85 -0.61
C ARG A 154 -4.13 2.00 0.82
N THR A 155 -2.86 1.66 1.04
CA THR A 155 -2.18 1.88 2.33
C THR A 155 -2.04 3.38 2.63
N LEU A 156 -1.62 4.19 1.66
CA LEU A 156 -1.51 5.64 1.80
C LEU A 156 -2.83 6.31 2.19
N LEU A 157 -3.94 5.81 1.67
CA LEU A 157 -5.28 6.30 1.95
C LEU A 157 -5.95 5.61 3.15
N SER A 158 -5.25 4.71 3.85
CA SER A 158 -5.77 3.92 4.98
C SER A 158 -7.02 3.10 4.63
N ASP A 159 -7.15 2.66 3.38
CA ASP A 159 -8.28 1.88 2.86
C ASP A 159 -7.79 0.66 2.06
N LEU A 160 -7.26 -0.35 2.76
CA LEU A 160 -6.73 -1.57 2.13
C LEU A 160 -7.77 -2.41 1.40
N ARG A 161 -9.06 -2.30 1.75
CA ARG A 161 -10.18 -3.05 1.17
C ARG A 161 -10.05 -4.59 1.24
N ILE A 162 -9.37 -5.09 2.25
CA ILE A 162 -9.19 -6.53 2.48
C ILE A 162 -10.26 -7.12 3.42
N GLY A 163 -11.08 -6.27 4.04
CA GLY A 163 -12.15 -6.68 4.94
C GLY A 163 -11.67 -7.48 6.17
N VAL A 164 -10.53 -7.08 6.74
CA VAL A 164 -9.95 -7.68 7.95
C VAL A 164 -10.11 -6.73 9.12
N ALA A 165 -10.91 -7.14 10.11
CA ALA A 165 -11.03 -6.45 11.38
C ALA A 165 -10.00 -6.97 12.39
N ASP A 166 -9.71 -6.21 13.44
CA ASP A 166 -8.75 -6.56 14.49
C ASP A 166 -9.03 -7.92 15.14
N ALA A 167 -10.30 -8.26 15.32
CA ALA A 167 -10.72 -9.56 15.83
C ALA A 167 -10.28 -10.75 14.93
N VAL A 168 -10.13 -10.55 13.63
CA VAL A 168 -9.64 -11.57 12.71
C VAL A 168 -8.14 -11.77 12.91
N LEU A 169 -7.38 -10.67 13.05
CA LEU A 169 -5.93 -10.74 13.33
C LEU A 169 -5.64 -11.41 14.67
N LEU A 170 -6.34 -11.00 15.74
CA LEU A 170 -6.19 -11.62 17.06
C LEU A 170 -6.49 -13.13 17.01
N SER A 171 -7.57 -13.52 16.33
CA SER A 171 -7.91 -14.93 16.14
C SER A 171 -6.85 -15.70 15.36
N SER A 172 -6.18 -15.04 14.41
CA SER A 172 -5.11 -15.65 13.60
C SER A 172 -3.83 -15.85 14.42
N ILE A 173 -3.50 -14.91 15.31
CA ILE A 173 -2.35 -15.02 16.22
C ILE A 173 -2.57 -16.14 17.21
N ASN A 174 -3.76 -16.26 17.79
CA ASN A 174 -4.08 -17.31 18.75
C ASN A 174 -4.16 -18.71 18.14
N LYS A 175 -4.26 -18.82 16.82
CA LYS A 175 -4.28 -20.11 16.10
C LYS A 175 -2.89 -20.65 15.80
N ASN A 176 -1.85 -19.83 15.86
CA ASN A 176 -0.46 -20.15 15.61
C ASN A 176 0.26 -20.54 16.89
#